data_b108abc517025270ee78ba341e711c72
#
_entry.id   b108abc517025270ee78ba341e711c72
#
_cell.length_a   1.000
_cell.length_b   1.000
_cell.length_c   1.000
_cell.angle_alpha   90.00
_cell.angle_beta   90.00
_cell.angle_gamma   90.00
#
_symmetry.space_group_name_H-M   'P 1'
#
loop_
_entity.id
_entity.type
_entity.pdbx_description
1 polymer ?
#
loop_
_entity_poly.entity_id
_entity_poly.type
_entity_poly.pdbx_seq_one_letter_code
_entity_poly.pdbx_strand_id
1 'polypeptide(L)'
;MTAPTPSATIQTIDTPDGAFTLVTDGAGRVLASGWTADAGTMLARIHPALRPDTVREGQTDAATAVTAYYAGDLAAIDAVEVAQRGTALQQTGWRALRAIAPGRPLTYTEFATEMGHPRAVRVAASICARNAPALFVPCHRVLRSDGSLGGFAWGLDVKRALLARESV
;
A
#
# COMPACT_ATOMS: atom_id res chain seq x y z
N MET A 1 -20.05 13.39 -27.38
CA MET A 1 -20.00 12.19 -26.52
C MET A 1 -19.16 12.49 -25.29
N THR A 2 -19.75 12.47 -24.11
CA THR A 2 -19.06 12.71 -22.85
C THR A 2 -18.24 11.45 -22.49
N ALA A 3 -16.99 11.63 -22.07
CA ALA A 3 -16.19 10.52 -21.53
C ALA A 3 -16.92 9.90 -20.32
N PRO A 4 -16.85 8.57 -20.14
CA PRO A 4 -17.46 7.96 -18.95
C PRO A 4 -16.84 8.56 -17.69
N THR A 5 -17.69 8.89 -16.71
CA THR A 5 -17.26 9.38 -15.41
C THR A 5 -16.44 8.30 -14.72
N PRO A 6 -15.22 8.62 -14.21
CA PRO A 6 -14.43 7.63 -13.48
C PRO A 6 -15.21 7.05 -12.30
N SER A 7 -15.31 5.74 -12.25
CA SER A 7 -15.97 5.04 -11.17
C SER A 7 -14.99 4.07 -10.49
N ALA A 8 -15.20 3.85 -9.21
CA ALA A 8 -14.39 2.94 -8.41
C ALA A 8 -15.27 2.00 -7.60
N THR A 9 -14.69 0.88 -7.21
CA THR A 9 -15.31 -0.07 -6.29
C THR A 9 -14.59 0.01 -4.95
N ILE A 10 -15.36 0.09 -3.86
CA ILE A 10 -14.85 0.06 -2.51
C ILE A 10 -15.30 -1.22 -1.83
N GLN A 11 -14.40 -1.83 -1.08
CA GLN A 11 -14.70 -3.03 -0.32
C GLN A 11 -13.98 -3.00 1.02
N THR A 12 -14.70 -3.35 2.08
CA THR A 12 -14.12 -3.53 3.42
C THR A 12 -14.23 -5.00 3.78
N ILE A 13 -13.12 -5.57 4.22
CA ILE A 13 -13.06 -6.95 4.71
C ILE A 13 -12.48 -6.98 6.12
N ASP A 14 -12.80 -8.03 6.87
CA ASP A 14 -12.19 -8.26 8.16
C ASP A 14 -10.87 -9.01 8.00
N THR A 15 -9.87 -8.61 8.75
CA THR A 15 -8.57 -9.28 8.82
C THR A 15 -8.17 -9.49 10.27
N PRO A 16 -7.19 -10.36 10.56
CA PRO A 16 -6.64 -10.48 11.91
C PRO A 16 -6.11 -9.17 12.50
N ASP A 17 -5.78 -8.19 11.64
CA ASP A 17 -5.28 -6.88 12.07
C ASP A 17 -6.37 -5.81 12.06
N GLY A 18 -7.63 -6.21 11.92
CA GLY A 18 -8.78 -5.30 11.92
C GLY A 18 -9.41 -5.12 10.53
N ALA A 19 -10.39 -4.24 10.45
CA ALA A 19 -11.06 -3.93 9.20
C ALA A 19 -10.05 -3.36 8.19
N PHE A 20 -10.10 -3.85 6.96
CA PHE A 20 -9.25 -3.41 5.86
C PHE A 20 -10.13 -2.95 4.71
N THR A 21 -9.98 -1.71 4.30
CA THR A 21 -10.73 -1.12 3.19
C THR A 21 -9.80 -0.90 2.01
N LEU A 22 -10.30 -1.19 0.81
CA LEU A 22 -9.59 -0.90 -0.42
C LEU A 22 -10.51 -0.30 -1.47
N VAL A 23 -9.93 0.47 -2.37
CA VAL A 23 -10.62 1.13 -3.48
C VAL A 23 -9.91 0.75 -4.76
N THR A 24 -10.66 0.21 -5.72
CA THR A 24 -10.11 -0.15 -7.04
C THR A 24 -10.76 0.70 -8.13
N ASP A 25 -10.02 0.96 -9.20
CA ASP A 25 -10.56 1.64 -10.39
C ASP A 25 -11.30 0.66 -11.31
N GLY A 26 -11.79 1.16 -12.44
CA GLY A 26 -12.53 0.35 -13.40
C GLY A 26 -11.73 -0.79 -14.04
N ALA A 27 -10.39 -0.74 -13.97
CA ALA A 27 -9.49 -1.80 -14.45
C ALA A 27 -9.06 -2.76 -13.33
N GLY A 28 -9.57 -2.58 -12.11
CA GLY A 28 -9.22 -3.42 -10.97
C GLY A 28 -7.93 -3.05 -10.26
N ARG A 29 -7.30 -1.92 -10.63
CA ARG A 29 -6.07 -1.44 -9.97
C ARG A 29 -6.41 -0.81 -8.62
N VAL A 30 -5.61 -1.09 -7.60
CA VAL A 30 -5.81 -0.52 -6.27
C VAL A 30 -5.33 0.93 -6.25
N LEU A 31 -6.24 1.82 -5.89
CA LEU A 31 -5.95 3.26 -5.75
C LEU A 31 -5.52 3.62 -4.33
N ALA A 32 -6.10 2.96 -3.35
CA ALA A 32 -5.79 3.13 -1.94
C ALA A 32 -6.26 1.91 -1.16
N SER A 33 -5.57 1.62 -0.07
CA SER A 33 -5.93 0.53 0.83
C SER A 33 -5.28 0.72 2.20
N GLY A 34 -5.89 0.18 3.23
CA GLY A 34 -5.35 0.25 4.58
C GLY A 34 -6.32 -0.22 5.64
N TRP A 35 -5.85 -0.25 6.86
CA TRP A 35 -6.55 -0.82 8.02
C TRP A 35 -7.47 0.21 8.66
N THR A 36 -8.61 0.40 8.07
CA THR A 36 -9.68 1.25 8.57
C THR A 36 -11.01 0.76 8.00
N ALA A 37 -12.10 1.00 8.70
CA ALA A 37 -13.46 0.82 8.20
C ALA A 37 -14.03 2.12 7.60
N ASP A 38 -13.30 3.23 7.71
CA ASP A 38 -13.78 4.53 7.28
C ASP A 38 -13.46 4.80 5.81
N ALA A 39 -14.50 4.76 4.98
CA ALA A 39 -14.38 5.02 3.55
C ALA A 39 -13.82 6.42 3.25
N GLY A 40 -14.23 7.43 4.01
CA GLY A 40 -13.76 8.81 3.82
C GLY A 40 -12.26 8.95 4.00
N THR A 41 -11.71 8.32 5.04
CA THR A 41 -10.26 8.26 5.28
C THR A 41 -9.53 7.64 4.11
N MET A 42 -10.08 6.54 3.58
CA MET A 42 -9.45 5.83 2.46
C MET A 42 -9.49 6.67 1.17
N LEU A 43 -10.63 7.24 0.85
CA LEU A 43 -10.77 8.06 -0.35
C LEU A 43 -9.88 9.30 -0.31
N ALA A 44 -9.66 9.88 0.87
CA ALA A 44 -8.79 11.04 1.04
C ALA A 44 -7.31 10.73 0.74
N ARG A 45 -6.90 9.48 0.79
CA ARG A 45 -5.51 9.08 0.46
C ARG A 45 -5.23 8.99 -1.04
N ILE A 46 -6.28 8.94 -1.85
CA ILE A 46 -6.12 8.88 -3.31
C ILE A 46 -5.70 10.27 -3.81
N HIS A 47 -4.65 10.30 -4.64
CA HIS A 47 -4.23 11.56 -5.27
C HIS A 47 -5.40 12.19 -6.02
N PRO A 48 -5.61 13.52 -5.93
CA PRO A 48 -6.76 14.19 -6.57
C PRO A 48 -6.93 13.85 -8.05
N ALA A 49 -5.84 13.65 -8.80
CA ALA A 49 -5.89 13.31 -10.22
C ALA A 49 -6.48 11.91 -10.48
N LEU A 50 -6.52 11.03 -9.47
CA LEU A 50 -7.04 9.67 -9.58
C LEU A 50 -8.34 9.47 -8.81
N ARG A 51 -8.84 10.49 -8.12
CA ARG A 51 -10.07 10.37 -7.34
C ARG A 51 -11.25 10.05 -8.25
N PRO A 52 -12.01 8.99 -7.92
CA PRO A 52 -13.20 8.67 -8.69
C PRO A 52 -14.33 9.66 -8.40
N ASP A 53 -15.17 9.91 -9.41
CA ASP A 53 -16.37 10.74 -9.23
C ASP A 53 -17.50 9.94 -8.57
N THR A 54 -17.52 8.62 -8.78
CA THR A 54 -18.51 7.72 -8.18
C THR A 54 -17.79 6.52 -7.57
N VAL A 55 -18.32 6.07 -6.43
CA VAL A 55 -17.81 4.92 -5.70
C VAL A 55 -18.98 3.99 -5.38
N ARG A 56 -18.82 2.71 -5.66
CA ARG A 56 -19.80 1.67 -5.35
C ARG A 56 -19.19 0.61 -4.48
N GLU A 57 -19.96 0.11 -3.53
CA GLU A 57 -19.59 -1.08 -2.79
C GLU A 57 -19.65 -2.30 -3.71
N GLY A 58 -18.69 -3.22 -3.56
CA GLY A 58 -18.64 -4.42 -4.36
C GLY A 58 -17.48 -5.32 -4.00
N GLN A 59 -17.42 -6.47 -4.64
CA GLN A 59 -16.33 -7.42 -4.49
C GLN A 59 -15.22 -7.12 -5.48
N THR A 60 -13.98 -7.36 -5.06
CA THR A 60 -12.78 -7.09 -5.87
C THR A 60 -11.82 -8.27 -5.79
N ASP A 61 -11.07 -8.50 -6.87
CA ASP A 61 -9.99 -9.49 -6.86
C ASP A 61 -8.87 -9.09 -5.88
N ALA A 62 -8.68 -7.79 -5.70
CA ALA A 62 -7.70 -7.30 -4.74
C ALA A 62 -8.01 -7.73 -3.31
N ALA A 63 -9.28 -7.73 -2.90
CA ALA A 63 -9.69 -8.23 -1.57
C ALA A 63 -9.43 -9.72 -1.43
N THR A 64 -9.66 -10.50 -2.49
CA THR A 64 -9.34 -11.92 -2.51
C THR A 64 -7.85 -12.15 -2.28
N ALA A 65 -6.98 -11.32 -2.90
CA ALA A 65 -5.54 -11.39 -2.70
C ALA A 65 -5.14 -11.07 -1.26
N VAL A 66 -5.80 -10.10 -0.61
CA VAL A 66 -5.55 -9.79 0.80
C VAL A 66 -5.92 -10.97 1.70
N THR A 67 -7.07 -11.60 1.44
CA THR A 67 -7.50 -12.79 2.18
C THR A 67 -6.48 -13.92 2.02
N ALA A 68 -5.98 -14.14 0.82
CA ALA A 68 -4.94 -15.15 0.55
C ALA A 68 -3.63 -14.82 1.29
N TYR A 69 -3.24 -13.56 1.31
CA TYR A 69 -2.07 -13.12 2.07
C TYR A 69 -2.19 -13.50 3.55
N TYR A 70 -3.33 -13.19 4.16
CA TYR A 70 -3.57 -13.52 5.57
C TYR A 70 -3.72 -15.03 5.81
N ALA A 71 -4.02 -15.80 4.79
CA ALA A 71 -4.06 -17.26 4.87
C ALA A 71 -2.67 -17.91 4.69
N GLY A 72 -1.63 -17.11 4.46
CA GLY A 72 -0.25 -17.59 4.35
C GLY A 72 0.38 -17.47 2.97
N ASP A 73 -0.39 -17.13 1.93
CA ASP A 73 0.15 -16.88 0.59
C ASP A 73 0.62 -15.43 0.48
N LEU A 74 1.82 -15.17 1.00
CA LEU A 74 2.38 -13.82 1.08
C LEU A 74 2.60 -13.18 -0.28
N ALA A 75 2.75 -13.98 -1.34
CA ALA A 75 2.97 -13.48 -2.70
C ALA A 75 1.67 -13.12 -3.43
N ALA A 76 0.50 -13.46 -2.88
CA ALA A 76 -0.78 -13.20 -3.54
C ALA A 76 -0.99 -11.73 -3.90
N ILE A 77 -0.47 -10.81 -3.08
CA ILE A 77 -0.59 -9.37 -3.32
C ILE A 77 0.28 -8.86 -4.47
N ASP A 78 1.31 -9.60 -4.87
CA ASP A 78 2.26 -9.15 -5.89
C ASP A 78 1.64 -9.08 -7.28
N ALA A 79 0.64 -9.91 -7.55
CA ALA A 79 -0.05 -9.95 -8.84
C ALA A 79 -1.08 -8.83 -9.01
N VAL A 80 -1.41 -8.13 -7.93
CA VAL A 80 -2.43 -7.07 -7.97
C VAL A 80 -1.79 -5.77 -8.47
N GLU A 81 -2.37 -5.21 -9.53
CA GLU A 81 -1.91 -3.93 -10.05
C GLU A 81 -2.38 -2.78 -9.15
N VAL A 82 -1.55 -1.75 -9.06
CA VAL A 82 -1.85 -0.54 -8.31
C VAL A 82 -1.73 0.67 -9.24
N ALA A 83 -2.41 1.76 -8.89
CA ALA A 83 -2.29 3.02 -9.60
C ALA A 83 -2.02 4.13 -8.60
N GLN A 84 -0.89 4.78 -8.72
CA GLN A 84 -0.51 5.93 -7.90
C GLN A 84 -0.01 7.05 -8.80
N ARG A 85 -0.30 8.28 -8.41
CA ARG A 85 0.18 9.47 -9.08
C ARG A 85 1.22 10.15 -8.20
N GLY A 86 2.34 10.54 -8.79
CA GLY A 86 3.40 11.23 -8.07
C GLY A 86 4.57 11.59 -8.99
N THR A 87 5.62 12.15 -8.41
CA THR A 87 6.85 12.50 -9.11
C THR A 87 7.54 11.25 -9.65
N ALA A 88 8.50 11.44 -10.56
CA ALA A 88 9.31 10.33 -11.08
C ALA A 88 10.02 9.58 -9.94
N LEU A 89 10.55 10.29 -8.95
CA LEU A 89 11.23 9.68 -7.81
C LEU A 89 10.26 8.90 -6.92
N GLN A 90 9.07 9.44 -6.67
CA GLN A 90 8.03 8.71 -5.94
C GLN A 90 7.65 7.41 -6.66
N GLN A 91 7.47 7.45 -7.97
CA GLN A 91 7.17 6.25 -8.77
C GLN A 91 8.30 5.22 -8.65
N THR A 92 9.55 5.67 -8.75
CA THR A 92 10.72 4.80 -8.56
C THR A 92 10.72 4.17 -7.16
N GLY A 93 10.44 4.95 -6.14
CA GLY A 93 10.38 4.47 -4.75
C GLY A 93 9.28 3.45 -4.53
N TRP A 94 8.09 3.69 -5.05
CA TRP A 94 6.98 2.74 -4.90
C TRP A 94 7.26 1.43 -5.63
N ARG A 95 7.90 1.46 -6.80
CA ARG A 95 8.34 0.22 -7.48
C ARG A 95 9.40 -0.51 -6.66
N ALA A 96 10.35 0.22 -6.07
CA ALA A 96 11.37 -0.39 -5.21
C ALA A 96 10.75 -1.04 -3.97
N LEU A 97 9.72 -0.43 -3.37
CA LEU A 97 8.98 -1.04 -2.27
C LEU A 97 8.39 -2.39 -2.66
N ARG A 98 7.79 -2.47 -3.84
CA ARG A 98 7.19 -3.73 -4.32
C ARG A 98 8.22 -4.84 -4.56
N ALA A 99 9.47 -4.49 -4.74
CA ALA A 99 10.56 -5.45 -4.92
C ALA A 99 11.11 -5.98 -3.60
N ILE A 100 10.72 -5.42 -2.45
CA ILE A 100 11.17 -5.92 -1.14
C ILE A 100 10.42 -7.21 -0.82
N ALA A 101 11.17 -8.32 -0.69
CA ALA A 101 10.57 -9.60 -0.37
C ALA A 101 10.06 -9.65 1.08
N PRO A 102 8.97 -10.39 1.35
CA PRO A 102 8.53 -10.60 2.72
C PRO A 102 9.62 -11.32 3.52
N GLY A 103 9.78 -10.93 4.78
CA GLY A 103 10.82 -11.48 5.66
C GLY A 103 12.21 -10.90 5.45
N ARG A 104 12.37 -9.96 4.52
CA ARG A 104 13.65 -9.30 4.23
C ARG A 104 13.52 -7.78 4.26
N PRO A 105 13.09 -7.19 5.39
CA PRO A 105 12.89 -5.75 5.47
C PRO A 105 14.19 -4.98 5.24
N LEU A 106 14.06 -3.79 4.69
CA LEU A 106 15.17 -2.85 4.49
C LEU A 106 15.11 -1.75 5.54
N THR A 107 16.25 -1.15 5.85
CA THR A 107 16.26 0.14 6.55
C THR A 107 15.94 1.27 5.58
N TYR A 108 15.57 2.45 6.08
CA TYR A 108 15.36 3.62 5.22
C TYR A 108 16.63 3.96 4.42
N THR A 109 17.80 3.76 5.00
CA THR A 109 19.08 3.98 4.31
C THR A 109 19.26 2.97 3.16
N GLU A 110 19.00 1.70 3.41
CA GLU A 110 19.04 0.67 2.37
C GLU A 110 17.99 0.90 1.29
N PHE A 111 16.80 1.31 1.67
CA PHE A 111 15.73 1.66 0.71
C PHE A 111 16.16 2.84 -0.17
N ALA A 112 16.73 3.89 0.42
CA ALA A 112 17.24 5.03 -0.34
C ALA A 112 18.28 4.59 -1.38
N THR A 113 19.15 3.66 -1.01
CA THR A 113 20.14 3.07 -1.93
C THR A 113 19.46 2.32 -3.07
N GLU A 114 18.43 1.52 -2.76
CA GLU A 114 17.67 0.78 -3.78
C GLU A 114 16.96 1.71 -4.76
N MET A 115 16.56 2.90 -4.30
CA MET A 115 15.98 3.91 -5.19
C MET A 115 17.01 4.60 -6.09
N GLY A 116 18.31 4.34 -5.87
CA GLY A 116 19.38 5.03 -6.58
C GLY A 116 19.77 6.38 -5.98
N HIS A 117 19.31 6.70 -4.77
CA HIS A 117 19.56 7.99 -4.10
C HIS A 117 19.97 7.76 -2.64
N PRO A 118 21.18 7.21 -2.38
CA PRO A 118 21.56 6.75 -1.05
C PRO A 118 21.61 7.85 0.03
N ARG A 119 21.68 9.12 -0.37
CA ARG A 119 21.66 10.25 0.58
C ARG A 119 20.25 10.79 0.85
N ALA A 120 19.24 10.30 0.13
CA ALA A 120 17.88 10.83 0.18
C ALA A 120 17.00 10.08 1.20
N VAL A 121 17.50 9.87 2.42
CA VAL A 121 16.79 9.09 3.46
C VAL A 121 15.46 9.73 3.86
N ARG A 122 15.42 11.07 3.96
CA ARG A 122 14.17 11.79 4.27
C ARG A 122 13.14 11.66 3.15
N VAL A 123 13.59 11.68 1.91
CA VAL A 123 12.72 11.49 0.74
C VAL A 123 12.18 10.07 0.75
N ALA A 124 13.02 9.08 1.07
CA ALA A 124 12.61 7.68 1.21
C ALA A 124 11.50 7.53 2.26
N ALA A 125 11.65 8.17 3.41
CA ALA A 125 10.62 8.17 4.45
C ALA A 125 9.31 8.83 3.98
N SER A 126 9.41 9.95 3.26
CA SER A 126 8.25 10.64 2.68
C SER A 126 7.52 9.77 1.66
N ILE A 127 8.24 9.03 0.83
CA ILE A 127 7.66 8.11 -0.15
C ILE A 127 6.85 7.01 0.56
N CYS A 128 7.38 6.45 1.64
CA CYS A 128 6.64 5.50 2.46
C CYS A 128 5.36 6.12 3.07
N ALA A 129 5.47 7.34 3.60
CA ALA A 129 4.34 8.02 4.23
C ALA A 129 3.23 8.38 3.23
N ARG A 130 3.57 8.62 1.95
CA ARG A 130 2.64 8.98 0.89
C ARG A 130 2.12 7.79 0.11
N ASN A 131 2.44 6.58 0.53
CA ASN A 131 1.98 5.36 -0.11
C ASN A 131 0.49 5.13 0.17
N ALA A 132 -0.36 5.27 -0.85
CA ALA A 132 -1.80 5.10 -0.71
C ALA A 132 -2.24 3.62 -0.67
N PRO A 133 -1.75 2.71 -1.55
CA PRO A 133 -2.18 1.31 -1.55
C PRO A 133 -1.32 0.46 -0.61
N ALA A 134 -1.43 0.68 0.70
CA ALA A 134 -0.73 -0.08 1.71
C ALA A 134 -0.99 -1.59 1.58
N LEU A 135 -0.06 -2.39 1.99
CA LEU A 135 0.08 -3.84 1.81
C LEU A 135 0.50 -4.21 0.39
N PHE A 136 -0.23 -3.79 -0.64
CA PHE A 136 0.12 -4.06 -2.06
C PHE A 136 1.45 -3.41 -2.44
N VAL A 137 1.70 -2.20 -1.93
CA VAL A 137 3.00 -1.55 -1.97
C VAL A 137 3.53 -1.57 -0.53
N PRO A 138 4.46 -2.48 -0.21
CA PRO A 138 4.72 -2.88 1.17
C PRO A 138 5.65 -1.93 1.91
N CYS A 139 5.21 -0.71 2.17
CA CYS A 139 6.00 0.27 2.93
C CYS A 139 6.24 -0.16 4.38
N HIS A 140 5.48 -1.14 4.90
CA HIS A 140 5.73 -1.72 6.21
C HIS A 140 7.05 -2.50 6.28
N ARG A 141 7.65 -2.83 5.13
CA ARG A 141 8.93 -3.56 5.06
C ARG A 141 10.14 -2.63 5.13
N VAL A 142 9.95 -1.36 5.48
CA VAL A 142 11.05 -0.41 5.68
C VAL A 142 11.09 0.01 7.14
N LEU A 143 12.28 -0.09 7.75
CA LEU A 143 12.52 0.15 9.17
C LEU A 143 13.54 1.27 9.34
N ARG A 144 13.62 1.81 10.57
CA ARG A 144 14.72 2.73 10.91
C ARG A 144 16.07 2.00 10.91
N SER A 145 17.14 2.76 10.73
CA SER A 145 18.51 2.21 10.68
C SER A 145 18.95 1.55 11.98
N ASP A 146 18.33 1.89 13.12
CA ASP A 146 18.58 1.23 14.41
C ASP A 146 17.73 -0.05 14.60
N GLY A 147 16.96 -0.43 13.59
CA GLY A 147 16.10 -1.62 13.64
C GLY A 147 14.73 -1.38 14.27
N SER A 148 14.44 -0.18 14.79
CA SER A 148 13.11 0.14 15.30
C SER A 148 12.12 0.30 14.13
N LEU A 149 10.80 0.20 14.43
CA LEU A 149 9.77 0.11 13.39
C LEU A 149 9.66 1.37 12.53
N GLY A 150 9.92 2.56 13.08
CA GLY A 150 9.58 3.80 12.41
C GLY A 150 8.08 4.04 12.40
N GLY A 151 7.61 4.97 11.56
CA GLY A 151 6.19 5.28 11.45
C GLY A 151 5.41 4.29 10.58
N PHE A 152 4.10 4.29 10.76
CA PHE A 152 3.16 3.61 9.88
C PHE A 152 1.79 4.28 10.00
N ALA A 153 1.17 4.61 8.86
CA ALA A 153 -0.09 5.34 8.84
C ALA A 153 -1.23 4.61 9.58
N TRP A 154 -1.15 3.29 9.65
CA TRP A 154 -2.20 2.44 10.21
C TRP A 154 -1.87 1.91 11.61
N GLY A 155 -0.81 2.44 12.22
CA GLY A 155 -0.39 2.09 13.56
C GLY A 155 0.75 1.09 13.62
N LEU A 156 1.56 1.22 14.65
CA LEU A 156 2.75 0.37 14.82
C LEU A 156 2.39 -1.08 15.16
N ASP A 157 1.25 -1.31 15.79
CA ASP A 157 0.80 -2.68 16.09
C ASP A 157 0.53 -3.47 14.81
N VAL A 158 -0.10 -2.83 13.80
CA VAL A 158 -0.32 -3.44 12.49
C VAL A 158 1.01 -3.71 11.80
N LYS A 159 1.91 -2.74 11.79
CA LYS A 159 3.25 -2.90 11.18
C LYS A 159 4.00 -4.07 11.81
N ARG A 160 4.01 -4.14 13.14
CA ARG A 160 4.66 -5.24 13.88
C ARG A 160 4.05 -6.58 13.52
N ALA A 161 2.72 -6.66 13.45
CA ALA A 161 2.02 -7.90 13.12
C ALA A 161 2.31 -8.38 11.70
N LEU A 162 2.36 -7.45 10.73
CA LEU A 162 2.71 -7.78 9.34
C LEU A 162 4.14 -8.33 9.25
N LEU A 163 5.09 -7.66 9.88
CA LEU A 163 6.49 -8.09 9.86
C LEU A 163 6.66 -9.45 10.53
N ALA A 164 5.97 -9.70 11.63
CA ALA A 164 6.00 -11.00 12.31
C ALA A 164 5.40 -12.10 11.43
N ARG A 165 4.30 -11.82 10.75
CA ARG A 165 3.66 -12.75 9.81
C ARG A 165 4.57 -13.13 8.65
N GLU A 166 5.37 -12.17 8.18
CA GLU A 166 6.27 -12.37 7.05
C GLU A 166 7.62 -12.99 7.43
N SER A 167 7.91 -13.11 8.70
CA SER A 167 9.21 -13.61 9.17
C SER A 167 9.29 -15.13 9.28
N VAL A 168 8.32 -15.85 8.78
CA VAL A 168 8.26 -17.33 8.80
C VAL A 168 9.02 -17.96 7.65
#